data_43a9e883793a520bf023765b736b8ef6
#
_entry.id   43a9e883793a520bf023765b736b8ef6
#
_cell.length_a   1.000
_cell.length_b   1.000
_cell.length_c   1.000
_cell.angle_alpha   90.00
_cell.angle_beta   90.00
_cell.angle_gamma   90.00
#
_symmetry.space_group_name_H-M   'P 1'
#
loop_
_entity.id
_entity.type
_entity.pdbx_description
1 polymer ?
#
loop_
_entity_poly.entity_id
_entity_poly.type
_entity_poly.pdbx_seq_one_letter_code
_entity_poly.pdbx_strand_id
1 'polypeptide(L)'
;MKNKEKNNFMGRWIKRAFFGGKRELLTEGEIESPSRLLFRAFFRKKIAVLALALLIALFAFVFIAPIFVKLDINYTDPLQQSVAPGYSLRSVPKELKKSVKSIDGFSDFTVGVSNEGKLYIWGNTKDRLQKTDLKDLPKQVRKEGAAFAAAGKDHAIAITPTGAIVGWGDKSCGQYGTEPVLNALPMPSELLSGVDPSKVRSLACGYQATALVKTDGSAFVWGNENAVSNLADFQGMQGIAQIVFTNAAAVGIKTDGGVTTGKTDLFLSAVSSLNGRLQDFNAYMRNKKAVLIAADNKCVAAVTDGGELVVAGAFENGEDILPKLEEGEYFTQLDGGTRHFVGVTNRGRIYAWGGNAYGQCELKGNAEGVFAGSLQSYATDGEGKLTAAAGLKGYLMGTDGRGRDIFARIVHGGKMTLTVGAVAVLVSSLIAVIIGCVSGYFGGGVDTFLMRVTEIFSAIPFLPFAMLLSQIIKNYNVSETARILLIMFILGALSWTGLARMIRGQVLAEREKEFVTAARAVGVKESKIAFRHVLPNIVSVILVSITLDFAGCLLTESSLSYLGFGVQQPRPTWGNMLTGSNNSTVIQNYWWQWLFPALFLSLAVICINVIGDALRDALDPKEK
;
A
#
# COMPACT_ATOMS: atom_id res chain seq x y z
N MET A 1 -7.37 -5.99 -50.98
CA MET A 1 -6.11 -6.58 -50.57
C MET A 1 -5.04 -5.49 -50.33
N LYS A 2 -5.22 -4.55 -49.37
CA LYS A 2 -4.23 -3.47 -49.12
C LYS A 2 -4.04 -3.13 -47.60
N ASN A 3 -4.36 -4.05 -46.69
CA ASN A 3 -4.29 -3.76 -45.23
C ASN A 3 -3.48 -4.78 -44.41
N LYS A 4 -2.62 -5.62 -45.00
CA LYS A 4 -1.78 -6.60 -44.27
C LYS A 4 -0.29 -6.25 -44.18
N GLU A 5 0.18 -5.18 -44.79
CA GLU A 5 1.62 -4.86 -44.82
C GLU A 5 2.11 -3.92 -43.71
N LYS A 6 1.23 -3.20 -42.99
CA LYS A 6 1.65 -2.26 -41.95
C LYS A 6 2.05 -2.90 -40.61
N ASN A 7 1.58 -4.12 -40.31
CA ASN A 7 1.84 -4.76 -38.98
C ASN A 7 3.17 -5.53 -38.87
N ASN A 8 3.97 -5.61 -39.95
CA ASN A 8 5.20 -6.41 -39.95
C ASN A 8 6.50 -5.57 -39.83
N PHE A 9 6.39 -4.23 -39.77
CA PHE A 9 7.57 -3.38 -39.74
C PHE A 9 8.31 -3.47 -38.39
N MET A 10 7.58 -3.41 -37.28
CA MET A 10 8.12 -3.50 -35.94
C MET A 10 8.69 -4.89 -35.61
N GLY A 11 8.03 -5.95 -36.06
CA GLY A 11 8.51 -7.33 -35.88
C GLY A 11 9.77 -7.65 -36.70
N ARG A 12 9.89 -7.09 -37.92
CA ARG A 12 11.10 -7.20 -38.75
C ARG A 12 12.27 -6.38 -38.18
N TRP A 13 11.96 -5.25 -37.59
CA TRP A 13 12.96 -4.37 -36.96
C TRP A 13 13.56 -5.00 -35.67
N ILE A 14 12.71 -5.56 -34.81
CA ILE A 14 13.11 -6.31 -33.60
C ILE A 14 13.92 -7.56 -33.98
N LYS A 15 13.50 -8.33 -34.98
CA LYS A 15 14.27 -9.51 -35.49
C LYS A 15 15.66 -9.14 -36.04
N ARG A 16 15.79 -8.01 -36.73
CA ARG A 16 17.11 -7.53 -37.22
C ARG A 16 18.00 -7.01 -36.10
N ALA A 17 17.43 -6.34 -35.09
CA ALA A 17 18.20 -5.82 -33.95
C ALA A 17 18.72 -6.92 -33.02
N PHE A 18 17.92 -7.99 -32.79
CA PHE A 18 18.24 -9.05 -31.84
C PHE A 18 18.93 -10.29 -32.43
N PHE A 19 18.76 -10.59 -33.73
CA PHE A 19 19.24 -11.85 -34.33
C PHE A 19 20.31 -11.68 -35.41
N GLY A 20 21.01 -10.55 -35.48
CA GLY A 20 22.23 -10.37 -36.27
C GLY A 20 22.06 -10.76 -37.75
N GLY A 21 21.47 -9.89 -38.57
CA GLY A 21 21.46 -10.06 -40.03
C GLY A 21 22.86 -9.92 -40.62
N LYS A 22 23.18 -10.74 -41.64
CA LYS A 22 24.41 -10.73 -42.43
C LYS A 22 24.83 -9.30 -42.80
N ARG A 23 26.15 -9.02 -42.69
CA ARG A 23 26.77 -7.79 -43.18
C ARG A 23 26.46 -7.62 -44.65
N GLU A 24 25.55 -6.72 -45.01
CA GLU A 24 25.51 -6.15 -46.36
C GLU A 24 26.69 -5.16 -46.45
N LEU A 25 27.61 -5.44 -47.34
CA LEU A 25 28.66 -4.51 -47.75
C LEU A 25 27.97 -3.28 -48.35
N LEU A 26 28.10 -2.13 -47.71
CA LEU A 26 27.62 -0.86 -48.23
C LEU A 26 28.44 -0.51 -49.47
N THR A 27 27.73 -0.19 -50.55
CA THR A 27 28.32 0.38 -51.76
C THR A 27 28.89 1.76 -51.44
N GLU A 28 30.12 2.02 -51.89
CA GLU A 28 30.82 3.32 -51.76
C GLU A 28 29.92 4.43 -52.32
N GLY A 29 29.46 5.32 -51.42
CA GLY A 29 28.74 6.52 -51.84
C GLY A 29 27.59 7.01 -50.98
N GLU A 30 27.01 6.22 -50.05
CA GLU A 30 25.96 6.72 -49.14
C GLU A 30 26.56 7.33 -47.86
N ILE A 31 26.61 8.67 -47.82
CA ILE A 31 26.89 9.42 -46.57
C ILE A 31 25.68 9.18 -45.63
N GLU A 32 25.79 8.20 -44.72
CA GLU A 32 24.79 7.99 -43.67
C GLU A 32 24.68 9.26 -42.78
N SER A 33 23.44 9.70 -42.52
CA SER A 33 23.23 10.86 -41.62
C SER A 33 23.80 10.57 -40.24
N PRO A 34 24.39 11.56 -39.54
CA PRO A 34 24.97 11.39 -38.21
C PRO A 34 24.01 10.73 -37.19
N SER A 35 22.72 10.99 -37.31
CA SER A 35 21.67 10.38 -36.49
C SER A 35 21.51 8.86 -36.73
N ARG A 36 21.64 8.40 -37.98
CA ARG A 36 21.58 6.97 -38.32
C ARG A 36 22.78 6.21 -37.74
N LEU A 37 23.97 6.79 -37.79
CA LEU A 37 25.18 6.22 -37.20
C LEU A 37 25.06 6.11 -35.68
N LEU A 38 24.54 7.14 -35.01
CA LEU A 38 24.24 7.14 -33.58
C LEU A 38 23.29 6.00 -33.20
N PHE A 39 22.16 5.90 -33.87
CA PHE A 39 21.18 4.83 -33.63
C PHE A 39 21.81 3.45 -33.82
N ARG A 40 22.57 3.25 -34.88
CA ARG A 40 23.23 1.97 -35.18
C ARG A 40 24.26 1.59 -34.11
N ALA A 41 25.09 2.54 -33.67
CA ALA A 41 26.08 2.35 -32.61
C ALA A 41 25.40 2.02 -31.27
N PHE A 42 24.37 2.76 -30.88
CA PHE A 42 23.59 2.53 -29.67
C PHE A 42 22.98 1.12 -29.65
N PHE A 43 22.29 0.72 -30.71
CA PHE A 43 21.62 -0.59 -30.78
C PHE A 43 22.58 -1.79 -30.93
N ARG A 44 23.85 -1.57 -31.19
CA ARG A 44 24.88 -2.62 -31.09
C ARG A 44 25.21 -2.98 -29.63
N LYS A 45 24.99 -2.07 -28.67
CA LYS A 45 25.26 -2.29 -27.24
C LYS A 45 24.03 -2.98 -26.59
N LYS A 46 24.08 -4.31 -26.42
CA LYS A 46 22.98 -5.12 -25.87
C LYS A 46 22.49 -4.61 -24.50
N ILE A 47 23.43 -4.19 -23.64
CA ILE A 47 23.13 -3.67 -22.30
C ILE A 47 22.33 -2.36 -22.38
N ALA A 48 22.67 -1.46 -23.30
CA ALA A 48 21.94 -0.21 -23.51
C ALA A 48 20.52 -0.45 -24.03
N VAL A 49 20.35 -1.43 -24.93
CA VAL A 49 19.02 -1.83 -25.43
C VAL A 49 18.17 -2.43 -24.32
N LEU A 50 18.78 -3.26 -23.45
CA LEU A 50 18.08 -3.80 -22.29
C LEU A 50 17.68 -2.68 -21.33
N ALA A 51 18.59 -1.76 -21.02
CA ALA A 51 18.31 -0.61 -20.15
C ALA A 51 17.20 0.28 -20.72
N LEU A 52 17.19 0.52 -22.02
CA LEU A 52 16.13 1.27 -22.69
C LEU A 52 14.77 0.55 -22.60
N ALA A 53 14.76 -0.76 -22.83
CA ALA A 53 13.54 -1.57 -22.72
C ALA A 53 13.00 -1.56 -21.28
N LEU A 54 13.87 -1.71 -20.27
CA LEU A 54 13.50 -1.64 -18.86
C LEU A 54 13.00 -0.24 -18.48
N LEU A 55 13.63 0.81 -18.97
CA LEU A 55 13.20 2.18 -18.70
C LEU A 55 11.84 2.47 -19.33
N ILE A 56 11.61 2.04 -20.58
CA ILE A 56 10.29 2.16 -21.23
C ILE A 56 9.22 1.38 -20.45
N ALA A 57 9.54 0.16 -20.01
CA ALA A 57 8.62 -0.64 -19.19
C ALA A 57 8.32 0.06 -17.85
N LEU A 58 9.33 0.66 -17.21
CA LEU A 58 9.17 1.43 -15.98
C LEU A 58 8.29 2.67 -16.19
N PHE A 59 8.52 3.43 -17.28
CA PHE A 59 7.65 4.57 -17.61
C PHE A 59 6.22 4.12 -17.90
N ALA A 60 6.02 3.07 -18.69
CA ALA A 60 4.70 2.50 -18.94
C ALA A 60 4.03 2.07 -17.61
N PHE A 61 4.78 1.42 -16.72
CA PHE A 61 4.28 1.02 -15.41
C PHE A 61 3.81 2.22 -14.59
N VAL A 62 4.60 3.27 -14.42
CA VAL A 62 4.24 4.40 -13.54
C VAL A 62 3.23 5.38 -14.16
N PHE A 63 3.08 5.43 -15.50
CA PHE A 63 2.14 6.33 -16.15
C PHE A 63 0.83 5.65 -16.57
N ILE A 64 0.83 4.33 -16.83
CA ILE A 64 -0.35 3.58 -17.25
C ILE A 64 -1.01 2.88 -16.05
N ALA A 65 -0.24 2.27 -15.14
CA ALA A 65 -0.80 1.55 -14.00
C ALA A 65 -1.70 2.40 -13.07
N PRO A 66 -1.48 3.73 -12.88
CA PRO A 66 -2.40 4.56 -12.10
C PRO A 66 -3.84 4.60 -12.61
N ILE A 67 -4.07 4.24 -13.87
CA ILE A 67 -5.43 4.14 -14.45
C ILE A 67 -6.19 2.98 -13.80
N PHE A 68 -5.50 1.90 -13.46
CA PHE A 68 -6.06 0.68 -12.89
C PHE A 68 -5.89 0.60 -11.37
N VAL A 69 -4.81 1.17 -10.85
CA VAL A 69 -4.46 1.18 -9.43
C VAL A 69 -4.86 2.52 -8.84
N LYS A 70 -6.01 2.57 -8.17
CA LYS A 70 -6.49 3.78 -7.48
C LYS A 70 -5.67 4.01 -6.22
N LEU A 71 -5.39 5.27 -5.91
CA LEU A 71 -4.73 5.69 -4.68
C LEU A 71 -5.57 6.78 -4.02
N ASP A 72 -6.10 6.50 -2.84
CA ASP A 72 -6.52 7.54 -1.91
C ASP A 72 -5.29 8.02 -1.13
N ILE A 73 -4.88 9.26 -1.37
CA ILE A 73 -3.67 9.83 -0.75
C ILE A 73 -3.83 10.03 0.76
N ASN A 74 -5.04 10.23 1.25
CA ASN A 74 -5.34 10.47 2.65
C ASN A 74 -5.67 9.17 3.43
N TYR A 75 -5.82 8.05 2.71
CA TYR A 75 -6.12 6.77 3.35
C TYR A 75 -5.03 6.35 4.33
N THR A 76 -5.46 6.02 5.54
CA THR A 76 -4.63 5.38 6.56
C THR A 76 -5.44 4.30 7.26
N ASP A 77 -4.84 3.15 7.52
CA ASP A 77 -5.50 2.07 8.23
C ASP A 77 -4.62 1.55 9.39
N PRO A 78 -4.94 1.91 10.63
CA PRO A 78 -4.18 1.46 11.81
C PRO A 78 -4.13 -0.06 11.96
N LEU A 79 -5.13 -0.80 11.45
CA LEU A 79 -5.19 -2.26 11.53
C LEU A 79 -4.28 -2.94 10.51
N GLN A 80 -3.98 -2.27 9.40
CA GLN A 80 -3.15 -2.81 8.31
C GLN A 80 -1.71 -2.25 8.30
N GLN A 81 -1.23 -1.78 9.44
CA GLN A 81 0.14 -1.25 9.56
C GLN A 81 1.17 -2.35 9.41
N SER A 82 2.17 -2.11 8.55
CA SER A 82 3.34 -2.97 8.38
C SER A 82 3.02 -4.44 8.03
N VAL A 83 1.93 -4.66 7.26
CA VAL A 83 1.60 -5.99 6.74
C VAL A 83 2.64 -6.42 5.72
N ALA A 84 3.15 -7.64 5.86
CA ALA A 84 4.17 -8.20 4.96
C ALA A 84 3.64 -8.44 3.54
N PRO A 85 4.51 -8.40 2.51
CA PRO A 85 4.14 -8.73 1.14
C PRO A 85 3.54 -10.13 1.00
N GLY A 86 2.49 -10.27 0.20
CA GLY A 86 1.89 -11.55 -0.13
C GLY A 86 0.38 -11.51 -0.30
N TYR A 87 -0.17 -12.61 -0.78
CA TYR A 87 -1.61 -12.81 -0.95
C TYR A 87 -2.16 -13.88 0.01
N SER A 88 -1.59 -13.98 1.21
CA SER A 88 -1.93 -15.01 2.19
C SER A 88 -3.12 -14.65 3.09
N LEU A 89 -3.55 -13.38 3.14
CA LEU A 89 -4.60 -12.94 4.07
C LEU A 89 -5.95 -13.64 3.86
N ARG A 90 -6.31 -13.99 2.61
CA ARG A 90 -7.53 -14.74 2.26
C ARG A 90 -7.28 -16.24 2.00
N SER A 91 -6.05 -16.69 2.01
CA SER A 91 -5.70 -18.05 1.60
C SER A 91 -5.96 -19.07 2.71
N VAL A 92 -7.19 -19.57 2.78
CA VAL A 92 -7.55 -20.67 3.68
C VAL A 92 -6.69 -21.90 3.38
N PRO A 93 -6.11 -22.58 4.39
CA PRO A 93 -5.34 -23.79 4.22
C PRO A 93 -6.09 -24.90 3.47
N LYS A 94 -5.40 -25.60 2.56
CA LYS A 94 -6.02 -26.58 1.66
C LYS A 94 -6.81 -27.69 2.39
N GLU A 95 -6.30 -28.13 3.52
CA GLU A 95 -6.95 -29.16 4.34
C GLU A 95 -8.24 -28.62 4.98
N LEU A 96 -8.17 -27.39 5.56
CA LEU A 96 -9.32 -26.75 6.18
C LEU A 96 -10.45 -26.48 5.18
N LYS A 97 -10.14 -26.17 3.91
CA LYS A 97 -11.16 -25.96 2.87
C LYS A 97 -12.14 -27.13 2.70
N LYS A 98 -11.76 -28.33 3.11
CA LYS A 98 -12.58 -29.52 2.95
C LYS A 98 -13.56 -29.74 4.09
N SER A 99 -13.29 -29.16 5.28
CA SER A 99 -14.02 -29.48 6.50
C SER A 99 -13.85 -28.36 7.52
N VAL A 100 -14.59 -27.28 7.34
CA VAL A 100 -14.60 -26.11 8.23
C VAL A 100 -15.68 -26.28 9.29
N LYS A 101 -15.29 -26.23 10.56
CA LYS A 101 -16.19 -26.12 11.70
C LYS A 101 -16.45 -24.67 12.06
N SER A 102 -15.38 -23.87 12.14
CA SER A 102 -15.46 -22.43 12.43
C SER A 102 -14.27 -21.71 11.80
N ILE A 103 -14.49 -20.46 11.44
CA ILE A 103 -13.47 -19.48 11.07
C ILE A 103 -13.74 -18.23 11.89
N ASP A 104 -12.70 -17.62 12.44
CA ASP A 104 -12.79 -16.39 13.20
C ASP A 104 -11.56 -15.52 12.93
N GLY A 105 -11.74 -14.19 12.80
CA GLY A 105 -10.65 -13.25 12.52
C GLY A 105 -11.00 -11.83 12.90
N PHE A 106 -10.16 -11.23 13.73
CA PHE A 106 -10.39 -9.88 14.26
C PHE A 106 -9.49 -8.81 13.62
N SER A 107 -8.24 -9.12 13.34
CA SER A 107 -7.25 -8.18 12.78
C SER A 107 -6.76 -8.63 11.40
N ASP A 108 -5.47 -8.81 11.22
CA ASP A 108 -4.83 -9.18 9.96
C ASP A 108 -4.51 -10.67 9.84
N PHE A 109 -4.89 -11.48 10.83
CA PHE A 109 -4.83 -12.94 10.79
C PHE A 109 -6.19 -13.57 11.08
N THR A 110 -6.32 -14.84 10.75
CA THR A 110 -7.54 -15.63 10.89
C THR A 110 -7.20 -16.99 11.47
N VAL A 111 -8.03 -17.48 12.35
CA VAL A 111 -7.99 -18.86 12.88
C VAL A 111 -9.13 -19.67 12.30
N GLY A 112 -8.95 -20.96 12.15
CA GLY A 112 -10.01 -21.86 11.72
C GLY A 112 -9.85 -23.23 12.32
N VAL A 113 -10.96 -23.85 12.70
CA VAL A 113 -11.02 -25.20 13.25
C VAL A 113 -11.74 -26.09 12.25
N SER A 114 -11.17 -27.26 11.95
CA SER A 114 -11.85 -28.27 11.13
C SER A 114 -12.85 -29.09 11.96
N ASN A 115 -13.80 -29.77 11.31
CA ASN A 115 -14.71 -30.68 11.99
C ASN A 115 -13.99 -31.81 12.76
N GLU A 116 -12.75 -32.13 12.36
CA GLU A 116 -11.87 -33.08 13.03
C GLU A 116 -11.15 -32.47 14.24
N GLY A 117 -11.34 -31.19 14.52
CA GLY A 117 -10.71 -30.48 15.64
C GLY A 117 -9.29 -29.99 15.36
N LYS A 118 -8.80 -30.02 14.12
CA LYS A 118 -7.47 -29.48 13.79
C LYS A 118 -7.53 -27.96 13.63
N LEU A 119 -6.61 -27.25 14.30
CA LEU A 119 -6.49 -25.80 14.25
C LEU A 119 -5.55 -25.35 13.13
N TYR A 120 -5.95 -24.29 12.43
CA TYR A 120 -5.20 -23.64 11.37
C TYR A 120 -5.15 -22.13 11.59
N ILE A 121 -4.05 -21.51 11.18
CA ILE A 121 -3.88 -20.05 11.19
C ILE A 121 -3.33 -19.61 9.84
N TRP A 122 -3.86 -18.50 9.32
CA TRP A 122 -3.37 -17.87 8.11
C TRP A 122 -3.50 -16.34 8.18
N GLY A 123 -2.97 -15.66 7.16
CA GLY A 123 -2.89 -14.21 7.15
C GLY A 123 -1.55 -13.69 7.64
N ASN A 124 -1.51 -12.49 8.19
CA ASN A 124 -0.33 -11.90 8.80
C ASN A 124 -0.23 -12.33 10.27
N THR A 125 0.53 -13.38 10.51
CA THR A 125 0.62 -14.03 11.83
C THR A 125 1.76 -13.52 12.69
N LYS A 126 2.61 -12.63 12.16
CA LYS A 126 3.73 -12.06 12.91
C LYS A 126 3.26 -10.87 13.72
N ASP A 127 3.59 -10.86 15.00
CA ASP A 127 3.45 -9.71 15.86
C ASP A 127 4.19 -8.50 15.25
N ARG A 128 3.62 -7.29 15.41
CA ARG A 128 4.20 -6.02 14.93
C ARG A 128 5.63 -5.77 15.42
N LEU A 129 5.97 -6.29 16.59
CA LEU A 129 7.32 -6.26 17.14
C LEU A 129 8.15 -7.48 16.69
N GLN A 130 7.59 -8.39 15.90
CA GLN A 130 8.19 -9.64 15.41
C GLN A 130 8.79 -10.56 16.49
N LYS A 131 8.34 -10.42 17.72
CA LYS A 131 8.80 -11.23 18.84
C LYS A 131 8.14 -12.62 18.87
N THR A 132 6.92 -12.72 18.35
CA THR A 132 6.14 -13.97 18.31
C THR A 132 5.51 -14.13 16.94
N ASP A 133 5.46 -15.37 16.44
CA ASP A 133 4.67 -15.74 15.27
C ASP A 133 3.49 -16.61 15.74
N LEU A 134 2.27 -16.12 15.50
CA LEU A 134 1.05 -16.86 15.85
C LEU A 134 0.94 -18.23 15.17
N LYS A 135 1.71 -18.48 14.09
CA LYS A 135 1.84 -19.81 13.47
C LYS A 135 2.54 -20.82 14.36
N ASP A 136 3.34 -20.35 15.33
CA ASP A 136 3.98 -21.20 16.30
C ASP A 136 2.97 -21.64 17.37
N LEU A 137 2.08 -22.54 16.99
CA LEU A 137 1.05 -23.08 17.87
C LEU A 137 1.66 -23.65 19.14
N PRO A 138 1.06 -23.43 20.32
CA PRO A 138 1.45 -24.06 21.56
C PRO A 138 1.49 -25.59 21.42
N LYS A 139 2.45 -26.24 22.09
CA LYS A 139 2.64 -27.70 21.98
C LYS A 139 1.37 -28.50 22.24
N GLN A 140 0.57 -28.04 23.20
CA GLN A 140 -0.68 -28.69 23.57
C GLN A 140 -1.70 -28.60 22.44
N VAL A 141 -1.95 -27.42 21.88
CA VAL A 141 -2.88 -27.23 20.75
C VAL A 141 -2.42 -27.98 19.51
N ARG A 142 -1.09 -28.02 19.26
CA ARG A 142 -0.52 -28.77 18.13
C ARG A 142 -0.76 -30.30 18.26
N LYS A 143 -0.74 -30.82 19.49
CA LYS A 143 -0.92 -32.25 19.77
C LYS A 143 -2.39 -32.66 19.80
N GLU A 144 -3.23 -31.86 20.47
CA GLU A 144 -4.62 -32.21 20.79
C GLU A 144 -5.63 -31.61 19.81
N GLY A 145 -5.26 -30.53 19.13
CA GLY A 145 -6.19 -29.72 18.33
C GLY A 145 -7.00 -28.75 19.18
N ALA A 146 -8.13 -28.29 18.66
CA ALA A 146 -9.03 -27.36 19.30
C ALA A 146 -10.49 -27.76 19.12
N ALA A 147 -11.25 -27.72 20.21
CA ALA A 147 -12.73 -27.80 20.18
C ALA A 147 -13.34 -26.45 19.81
N PHE A 148 -12.76 -25.37 20.33
CA PHE A 148 -13.10 -23.96 20.03
C PHE A 148 -11.82 -23.18 19.82
N ALA A 149 -11.89 -22.16 18.96
CA ALA A 149 -10.81 -21.18 18.81
C ALA A 149 -11.42 -19.82 18.44
N ALA A 150 -10.79 -18.74 18.94
CA ALA A 150 -11.16 -17.37 18.64
C ALA A 150 -9.90 -16.51 18.44
N ALA A 151 -10.00 -15.53 17.56
CA ALA A 151 -8.94 -14.58 17.21
C ALA A 151 -9.26 -13.20 17.78
N GLY A 152 -8.32 -12.62 18.53
CA GLY A 152 -8.32 -11.23 18.93
C GLY A 152 -7.43 -10.40 18.01
N LYS A 153 -7.10 -9.15 18.42
CA LYS A 153 -6.27 -8.25 17.63
C LYS A 153 -4.85 -8.80 17.40
N ASP A 154 -4.20 -9.29 18.45
CA ASP A 154 -2.79 -9.70 18.49
C ASP A 154 -2.56 -11.00 19.25
N HIS A 155 -3.66 -11.68 19.61
CA HIS A 155 -3.66 -12.94 20.35
C HIS A 155 -4.74 -13.88 19.82
N ALA A 156 -4.59 -15.15 20.14
CA ALA A 156 -5.62 -16.15 19.90
C ALA A 156 -5.79 -17.05 21.13
N ILE A 157 -7.01 -17.55 21.31
CA ILE A 157 -7.37 -18.47 22.38
C ILE A 157 -7.95 -19.74 21.75
N ALA A 158 -7.57 -20.90 22.27
CA ALA A 158 -8.19 -22.16 21.92
C ALA A 158 -8.59 -22.94 23.18
N ILE A 159 -9.65 -23.71 23.08
CA ILE A 159 -10.05 -24.71 24.05
C ILE A 159 -9.76 -26.07 23.41
N THR A 160 -8.89 -26.87 24.03
CA THR A 160 -8.56 -28.19 23.51
C THR A 160 -9.72 -29.18 23.74
N PRO A 161 -9.76 -30.35 23.06
CA PRO A 161 -10.71 -31.40 23.34
C PRO A 161 -10.65 -31.93 24.79
N THR A 162 -9.49 -31.82 25.46
CA THR A 162 -9.31 -32.15 26.87
C THR A 162 -9.76 -31.06 27.84
N GLY A 163 -10.17 -29.89 27.31
CA GLY A 163 -10.70 -28.79 28.07
C GLY A 163 -9.69 -27.75 28.51
N ALA A 164 -8.42 -27.87 28.15
CA ALA A 164 -7.42 -26.85 28.48
C ALA A 164 -7.68 -25.57 27.68
N ILE A 165 -7.62 -24.41 28.36
CA ILE A 165 -7.71 -23.09 27.73
C ILE A 165 -6.29 -22.63 27.47
N VAL A 166 -5.93 -22.42 26.20
CA VAL A 166 -4.58 -22.11 25.76
C VAL A 166 -4.58 -20.82 24.96
N GLY A 167 -3.85 -19.80 25.45
CA GLY A 167 -3.63 -18.55 24.75
C GLY A 167 -2.22 -18.47 24.15
N TRP A 168 -2.09 -17.78 23.02
CA TRP A 168 -0.77 -17.46 22.43
C TRP A 168 -0.85 -16.16 21.61
N GLY A 169 0.33 -15.59 21.29
CA GLY A 169 0.49 -14.27 20.70
C GLY A 169 0.97 -13.25 21.73
N ASP A 170 0.46 -12.01 21.68
CA ASP A 170 0.78 -10.99 22.68
C ASP A 170 -0.02 -11.22 23.98
N LYS A 171 0.67 -11.15 25.11
CA LYS A 171 0.09 -11.25 26.45
C LYS A 171 0.26 -10.01 27.30
N SER A 172 0.83 -8.95 26.75
CA SER A 172 1.24 -7.75 27.48
C SER A 172 0.10 -6.99 28.14
N CYS A 173 -1.14 -7.20 27.67
CA CYS A 173 -2.35 -6.56 28.19
C CYS A 173 -3.31 -7.54 28.88
N GLY A 174 -2.82 -8.69 29.34
CA GLY A 174 -3.63 -9.67 30.07
C GLY A 174 -4.57 -10.53 29.21
N GLN A 175 -4.36 -10.57 27.90
CA GLN A 175 -5.23 -11.26 26.94
C GLN A 175 -5.38 -12.77 27.25
N TYR A 176 -4.36 -13.40 27.86
CA TYR A 176 -4.44 -14.81 28.27
C TYR A 176 -5.08 -15.01 29.64
N GLY A 177 -5.10 -13.94 30.47
CA GLY A 177 -5.62 -13.99 31.83
C GLY A 177 -4.81 -14.85 32.82
N THR A 178 -3.67 -15.41 32.43
CA THR A 178 -2.88 -16.35 33.25
C THR A 178 -1.84 -15.67 34.14
N GLU A 179 -1.50 -14.42 33.86
CA GLU A 179 -0.54 -13.61 34.62
C GLU A 179 -1.21 -12.30 35.04
N PRO A 180 -0.92 -11.78 36.25
CA PRO A 180 -1.44 -10.50 36.67
C PRO A 180 -0.78 -9.37 35.87
N VAL A 181 -1.58 -8.59 35.15
CA VAL A 181 -1.17 -7.43 34.39
C VAL A 181 -1.93 -6.23 34.90
N LEU A 182 -1.27 -5.08 35.01
CA LEU A 182 -1.89 -3.83 35.48
C LEU A 182 -3.04 -3.44 34.50
N ASN A 183 -4.21 -3.11 35.07
CA ASN A 183 -5.44 -2.75 34.33
C ASN A 183 -5.98 -3.88 33.44
N ALA A 184 -5.71 -5.12 33.77
CA ALA A 184 -6.29 -6.28 33.10
C ALA A 184 -7.09 -7.13 34.09
N LEU A 185 -8.27 -7.55 33.65
CA LEU A 185 -9.08 -8.52 34.36
C LEU A 185 -8.42 -9.91 34.18
N PRO A 186 -8.06 -10.61 35.28
CA PRO A 186 -7.47 -11.93 35.18
C PRO A 186 -8.52 -12.98 34.76
N MET A 187 -8.07 -14.09 34.17
CA MET A 187 -8.94 -15.25 33.95
C MET A 187 -9.44 -15.77 35.30
N PRO A 188 -10.74 -16.04 35.43
CA PRO A 188 -11.31 -16.61 36.65
C PRO A 188 -10.60 -17.90 37.07
N SER A 189 -10.36 -18.05 38.38
CA SER A 189 -9.65 -19.23 38.93
C SER A 189 -10.30 -20.56 38.57
N GLU A 190 -11.62 -20.57 38.40
CA GLU A 190 -12.41 -21.73 37.97
C GLU A 190 -12.02 -22.26 36.59
N LEU A 191 -11.49 -21.39 35.72
CA LEU A 191 -11.08 -21.75 34.36
C LEU A 191 -9.61 -22.13 34.25
N LEU A 192 -8.80 -21.88 35.28
CA LEU A 192 -7.37 -22.22 35.28
C LEU A 192 -7.12 -23.73 35.23
N SER A 193 -8.04 -24.53 35.76
CA SER A 193 -8.01 -26.01 35.67
C SER A 193 -8.58 -26.55 34.36
N GLY A 194 -9.05 -25.65 33.48
CA GLY A 194 -9.74 -26.00 32.24
C GLY A 194 -11.25 -26.00 32.35
N VAL A 195 -11.92 -26.28 31.24
CA VAL A 195 -13.38 -26.33 31.12
C VAL A 195 -13.78 -27.53 30.26
N ASP A 196 -14.86 -28.23 30.65
CA ASP A 196 -15.45 -29.25 29.80
C ASP A 196 -15.95 -28.64 28.48
N PRO A 197 -15.41 -28.99 27.30
CA PRO A 197 -15.80 -28.42 26.04
C PRO A 197 -17.29 -28.59 25.71
N SER A 198 -17.94 -29.67 26.23
CA SER A 198 -19.37 -29.86 26.03
C SER A 198 -20.24 -28.86 26.78
N LYS A 199 -19.68 -28.22 27.81
CA LYS A 199 -20.31 -27.17 28.59
C LYS A 199 -19.98 -25.75 28.09
N VAL A 200 -19.20 -25.61 27.02
CA VAL A 200 -18.91 -24.32 26.39
C VAL A 200 -19.96 -24.06 25.32
N ARG A 201 -20.61 -22.91 25.43
CA ARG A 201 -21.60 -22.43 24.45
C ARG A 201 -20.95 -21.53 23.40
N SER A 202 -20.14 -20.57 23.82
CA SER A 202 -19.42 -19.66 22.93
C SER A 202 -18.09 -19.23 23.51
N LEU A 203 -17.12 -19.01 22.63
CA LEU A 203 -15.82 -18.38 22.88
C LEU A 203 -15.68 -17.24 21.89
N ALA A 204 -15.36 -16.03 22.36
CA ALA A 204 -15.13 -14.87 21.54
C ALA A 204 -13.89 -14.11 22.02
N CYS A 205 -13.13 -13.58 21.09
CA CYS A 205 -12.03 -12.63 21.36
C CYS A 205 -12.35 -11.26 20.75
N GLY A 206 -11.96 -10.21 21.46
CA GLY A 206 -12.06 -8.84 21.01
C GLY A 206 -10.69 -8.20 20.80
N TYR A 207 -10.62 -6.87 20.92
CA TYR A 207 -9.41 -6.11 20.70
C TYR A 207 -8.24 -6.60 21.59
N GLN A 208 -8.45 -6.74 22.88
CA GLN A 208 -7.49 -7.30 23.85
C GLN A 208 -8.24 -7.97 25.02
N ALA A 209 -9.37 -8.60 24.72
CA ALA A 209 -10.22 -9.23 25.71
C ALA A 209 -10.77 -10.55 25.18
N THR A 210 -11.17 -11.42 26.09
CA THR A 210 -11.76 -12.73 25.77
C THR A 210 -13.02 -12.95 26.61
N ALA A 211 -14.03 -13.58 26.04
CA ALA A 211 -15.24 -14.00 26.69
C ALA A 211 -15.52 -15.49 26.44
N LEU A 212 -15.86 -16.22 27.48
CA LEU A 212 -16.33 -17.60 27.46
C LEU A 212 -17.70 -17.65 28.10
N VAL A 213 -18.66 -18.25 27.41
CA VAL A 213 -20.00 -18.47 27.92
C VAL A 213 -20.25 -19.97 27.99
N LYS A 214 -20.69 -20.46 29.17
CA LYS A 214 -21.08 -21.86 29.35
C LYS A 214 -22.52 -22.12 28.96
N THR A 215 -22.87 -23.37 28.76
CA THR A 215 -24.23 -23.81 28.41
C THR A 215 -25.27 -23.51 29.50
N ASP A 216 -24.83 -23.38 30.75
CA ASP A 216 -25.67 -22.97 31.89
C ASP A 216 -25.93 -21.45 31.93
N GLY A 217 -25.36 -20.68 31.01
CA GLY A 217 -25.47 -19.24 30.93
C GLY A 217 -24.48 -18.45 31.77
N SER A 218 -23.49 -19.09 32.39
CA SER A 218 -22.43 -18.42 33.13
C SER A 218 -21.44 -17.75 32.18
N ALA A 219 -21.20 -16.44 32.36
CA ALA A 219 -20.24 -15.68 31.57
C ALA A 219 -18.94 -15.45 32.32
N PHE A 220 -17.84 -15.66 31.63
CA PHE A 220 -16.46 -15.44 32.10
C PHE A 220 -15.74 -14.55 31.11
N VAL A 221 -15.12 -13.50 31.59
CA VAL A 221 -14.40 -12.54 30.76
C VAL A 221 -13.04 -12.22 31.37
N TRP A 222 -12.05 -11.90 30.54
CA TRP A 222 -10.72 -11.48 30.98
C TRP A 222 -10.02 -10.64 29.90
N GLY A 223 -8.98 -9.89 30.26
CA GLY A 223 -8.20 -9.06 29.36
C GLY A 223 -8.18 -7.59 29.74
N ASN A 224 -7.92 -6.72 28.79
CA ASN A 224 -7.66 -5.30 28.99
C ASN A 224 -8.96 -4.50 29.24
N GLU A 225 -9.17 -4.05 30.48
CA GLU A 225 -10.32 -3.23 30.86
C GLU A 225 -10.27 -1.81 30.26
N ASN A 226 -9.07 -1.30 29.93
CA ASN A 226 -8.95 0.00 29.27
C ASN A 226 -9.35 -0.05 27.79
N ALA A 227 -9.23 -1.21 27.16
CA ALA A 227 -9.62 -1.40 25.77
C ALA A 227 -11.14 -1.68 25.64
N VAL A 228 -11.70 -2.48 26.55
CA VAL A 228 -13.13 -2.84 26.59
C VAL A 228 -13.72 -2.32 27.88
N SER A 229 -14.33 -1.14 27.83
CA SER A 229 -14.71 -0.34 29.01
C SER A 229 -15.72 -1.00 29.94
N ASN A 230 -16.54 -1.93 29.44
CA ASN A 230 -17.56 -2.66 30.20
C ASN A 230 -17.22 -4.15 30.43
N LEU A 231 -15.94 -4.53 30.25
CA LEU A 231 -15.54 -5.93 30.34
C LEU A 231 -15.91 -6.54 31.71
N ALA A 232 -15.54 -5.86 32.79
CA ALA A 232 -15.79 -6.32 34.16
C ALA A 232 -17.28 -6.52 34.48
N ASP A 233 -18.19 -5.82 33.80
CA ASP A 233 -19.62 -5.94 34.02
C ASP A 233 -20.18 -7.33 33.69
N PHE A 234 -19.52 -8.03 32.76
CA PHE A 234 -19.91 -9.38 32.37
C PHE A 234 -19.35 -10.48 33.27
N GLN A 235 -18.40 -10.13 34.16
CA GLN A 235 -17.76 -11.14 35.00
C GLN A 235 -18.74 -11.77 36.00
N GLY A 236 -18.91 -13.09 35.88
CA GLY A 236 -19.83 -13.86 36.74
C GLY A 236 -21.32 -13.62 36.45
N MET A 237 -21.66 -12.91 35.35
CA MET A 237 -23.03 -12.71 34.95
C MET A 237 -23.68 -14.04 34.57
N GLN A 238 -24.93 -14.24 34.96
CA GLN A 238 -25.72 -15.45 34.69
C GLN A 238 -26.75 -15.17 33.61
N GLY A 239 -27.22 -16.24 32.96
CA GLY A 239 -28.26 -16.14 31.95
C GLY A 239 -27.79 -15.50 30.63
N ILE A 240 -26.51 -15.59 30.32
CA ILE A 240 -25.92 -15.12 29.04
C ILE A 240 -25.91 -16.26 28.04
N ALA A 241 -26.30 -15.95 26.80
CA ALA A 241 -26.26 -16.89 25.68
C ALA A 241 -25.01 -16.71 24.79
N GLN A 242 -24.63 -15.47 24.53
CA GLN A 242 -23.50 -15.14 23.69
C GLN A 242 -22.94 -13.74 24.05
N ILE A 243 -21.64 -13.54 23.90
CA ILE A 243 -20.98 -12.24 23.99
C ILE A 243 -20.22 -12.00 22.70
N VAL A 244 -20.30 -10.78 22.17
CA VAL A 244 -19.51 -10.28 21.03
C VAL A 244 -18.79 -8.99 21.41
N PHE A 245 -17.74 -8.65 20.69
CA PHE A 245 -16.91 -7.49 20.97
C PHE A 245 -16.88 -6.52 19.79
N THR A 246 -17.08 -5.24 20.08
CA THR A 246 -16.53 -4.15 19.29
C THR A 246 -15.09 -3.84 19.77
N ASN A 247 -14.43 -2.83 19.17
CA ASN A 247 -13.11 -2.39 19.65
C ASN A 247 -13.14 -1.82 21.09
N ALA A 248 -14.30 -1.36 21.56
CA ALA A 248 -14.40 -0.60 22.80
C ALA A 248 -15.38 -1.18 23.82
N ALA A 249 -16.24 -2.11 23.41
CA ALA A 249 -17.32 -2.60 24.27
C ALA A 249 -17.64 -4.08 24.00
N ALA A 250 -18.11 -4.76 25.05
CA ALA A 250 -18.75 -6.07 24.98
C ALA A 250 -20.27 -5.90 24.92
N VAL A 251 -20.94 -6.72 24.11
CA VAL A 251 -22.41 -6.78 24.02
C VAL A 251 -22.84 -8.24 24.06
N GLY A 252 -23.86 -8.54 24.86
CA GLY A 252 -24.33 -9.90 25.08
C GLY A 252 -25.83 -10.08 24.73
N ILE A 253 -26.19 -11.30 24.36
CA ILE A 253 -27.57 -11.78 24.36
C ILE A 253 -27.75 -12.62 25.62
N LYS A 254 -28.84 -12.39 26.33
CA LYS A 254 -29.31 -13.24 27.44
C LYS A 254 -30.02 -14.48 26.92
N THR A 255 -30.15 -15.49 27.76
CA THR A 255 -30.87 -16.73 27.42
C THR A 255 -32.38 -16.51 27.19
N ASP A 256 -32.95 -15.40 27.69
CA ASP A 256 -34.33 -14.97 27.43
C ASP A 256 -34.51 -14.15 26.14
N GLY A 257 -33.38 -13.89 25.42
CA GLY A 257 -33.31 -13.09 24.21
C GLY A 257 -33.08 -11.60 24.45
N GLY A 258 -33.02 -11.14 25.69
CA GLY A 258 -32.70 -9.74 26.01
C GLY A 258 -31.27 -9.38 25.63
N VAL A 259 -31.05 -8.20 25.07
CA VAL A 259 -29.69 -7.67 24.80
C VAL A 259 -29.15 -6.95 26.05
N THR A 260 -27.88 -7.08 26.33
CA THR A 260 -27.24 -6.43 27.48
C THR A 260 -25.83 -5.91 27.13
N THR A 261 -25.48 -4.77 27.69
CA THR A 261 -24.13 -4.19 27.66
C THR A 261 -23.45 -4.26 29.05
N GLY A 262 -23.89 -5.18 29.89
CA GLY A 262 -23.41 -5.31 31.25
C GLY A 262 -24.28 -4.54 32.26
N LYS A 263 -23.65 -4.02 33.31
CA LYS A 263 -24.28 -3.20 34.36
C LYS A 263 -24.33 -1.72 33.98
N THR A 264 -23.47 -1.30 33.05
CA THR A 264 -23.36 0.07 32.56
C THR A 264 -24.16 0.21 31.28
N ASP A 265 -25.12 1.14 31.23
CA ASP A 265 -25.83 1.49 30.00
C ASP A 265 -24.87 2.22 29.05
N LEU A 266 -24.18 1.48 28.20
CA LEU A 266 -23.39 2.03 27.12
C LEU A 266 -24.32 2.40 25.95
N PHE A 267 -24.35 3.70 25.66
CA PHE A 267 -25.07 4.23 24.50
C PHE A 267 -24.39 3.81 23.20
N LEU A 268 -24.91 2.79 22.55
CA LEU A 268 -24.67 2.57 21.12
C LEU A 268 -25.58 3.56 20.37
N SER A 269 -25.05 4.72 20.04
CA SER A 269 -25.75 5.97 19.82
C SER A 269 -26.49 6.10 18.48
N ALA A 270 -26.35 5.15 17.55
CA ALA A 270 -27.05 5.20 16.29
C ALA A 270 -27.63 3.83 15.95
N VAL A 271 -28.92 3.76 15.69
CA VAL A 271 -29.63 2.55 15.25
C VAL A 271 -30.17 2.78 13.86
N SER A 272 -29.75 1.97 12.90
CA SER A 272 -30.45 1.85 11.63
C SER A 272 -31.52 0.76 11.78
N SER A 273 -32.75 1.16 11.72
CA SER A 273 -33.87 0.25 11.53
C SER A 273 -34.42 0.45 10.12
N LEU A 274 -35.27 -0.47 9.66
CA LEU A 274 -36.01 -0.37 8.40
C LEU A 274 -36.81 0.94 8.23
N ASN A 275 -36.95 1.74 9.30
CA ASN A 275 -37.67 3.00 9.33
C ASN A 275 -36.79 4.26 9.41
N GLY A 276 -35.46 4.16 9.31
CA GLY A 276 -34.53 5.29 9.14
C GLY A 276 -34.44 6.27 10.32
N ARG A 277 -34.85 5.90 11.54
CA ARG A 277 -34.71 6.74 12.74
C ARG A 277 -33.55 6.30 13.61
N LEU A 278 -32.70 7.26 13.95
CA LEU A 278 -31.66 7.08 14.97
C LEU A 278 -32.32 6.91 16.34
N GLN A 279 -32.07 5.79 17.02
CA GLN A 279 -32.61 5.48 18.36
C GLN A 279 -31.50 4.84 19.18
N ASP A 280 -31.58 4.95 20.50
CA ASP A 280 -30.76 4.21 21.42
C ASP A 280 -30.97 2.71 21.28
N PHE A 281 -29.88 1.94 21.06
CA PHE A 281 -29.97 0.50 20.81
C PHE A 281 -30.61 -0.26 21.98
N ASN A 282 -30.20 0.05 23.21
CA ASN A 282 -30.72 -0.60 24.41
C ASN A 282 -32.20 -0.28 24.57
N ALA A 283 -32.63 0.96 24.35
CA ALA A 283 -34.01 1.36 24.39
C ALA A 283 -34.84 0.66 23.29
N TYR A 284 -34.28 0.55 22.09
CA TYR A 284 -34.91 -0.13 20.95
C TYR A 284 -35.12 -1.62 21.21
N MET A 285 -34.10 -2.30 21.76
CA MET A 285 -34.11 -3.75 22.02
C MET A 285 -34.82 -4.13 23.33
N ARG A 286 -35.17 -3.16 24.19
CA ARG A 286 -35.75 -3.43 25.52
C ARG A 286 -36.95 -4.38 25.53
N ASN A 287 -37.79 -4.27 24.51
CA ASN A 287 -39.00 -5.08 24.35
C ASN A 287 -38.93 -6.08 23.21
N LYS A 288 -37.72 -6.33 22.67
CA LYS A 288 -37.48 -7.27 21.57
C LYS A 288 -36.53 -8.36 22.04
N LYS A 289 -36.72 -9.56 21.49
CA LYS A 289 -35.81 -10.68 21.75
C LYS A 289 -34.86 -10.83 20.59
N ALA A 290 -33.56 -10.79 20.84
CA ALA A 290 -32.53 -11.11 19.85
C ALA A 290 -32.28 -12.62 19.83
N VAL A 291 -32.17 -13.17 18.64
CA VAL A 291 -31.80 -14.58 18.40
C VAL A 291 -30.40 -14.76 17.87
N LEU A 292 -29.88 -13.74 17.17
CA LEU A 292 -28.49 -13.69 16.66
C LEU A 292 -27.88 -12.33 16.99
N ILE A 293 -26.59 -12.34 17.24
CA ILE A 293 -25.78 -11.13 17.41
C ILE A 293 -24.40 -11.32 16.76
N ALA A 294 -23.93 -10.29 16.11
CA ALA A 294 -22.56 -10.18 15.60
C ALA A 294 -22.04 -8.76 15.82
N ALA A 295 -20.74 -8.59 15.87
CA ALA A 295 -20.13 -7.28 15.99
C ALA A 295 -19.02 -7.10 14.97
N ASP A 296 -18.89 -5.87 14.47
CA ASP A 296 -17.68 -5.40 13.84
C ASP A 296 -16.90 -4.47 14.79
N ASN A 297 -15.90 -3.77 14.30
CA ASN A 297 -15.06 -2.91 15.16
C ASN A 297 -15.85 -1.80 15.89
N LYS A 298 -16.97 -1.34 15.33
CA LYS A 298 -17.70 -0.15 15.80
C LYS A 298 -19.20 -0.33 15.90
N CYS A 299 -19.73 -1.39 15.29
CA CYS A 299 -21.15 -1.65 15.19
C CYS A 299 -21.49 -3.05 15.71
N VAL A 300 -22.74 -3.18 16.13
CA VAL A 300 -23.34 -4.46 16.53
C VAL A 300 -24.58 -4.68 15.67
N ALA A 301 -24.69 -5.87 15.10
CA ALA A 301 -25.86 -6.32 14.37
C ALA A 301 -26.59 -7.38 15.18
N ALA A 302 -27.89 -7.27 15.32
CA ALA A 302 -28.76 -8.25 15.98
C ALA A 302 -29.95 -8.62 15.09
N VAL A 303 -30.36 -9.87 15.15
CA VAL A 303 -31.58 -10.35 14.51
C VAL A 303 -32.59 -10.67 15.58
N THR A 304 -33.79 -10.09 15.50
CA THR A 304 -34.85 -10.34 16.46
C THR A 304 -35.58 -11.66 16.18
N ASP A 305 -36.35 -12.16 17.14
CA ASP A 305 -37.22 -13.33 16.99
C ASP A 305 -38.31 -13.15 15.91
N GLY A 306 -38.63 -11.89 15.58
CA GLY A 306 -39.48 -11.55 14.44
C GLY A 306 -38.73 -11.50 13.09
N GLY A 307 -37.45 -11.84 13.03
CA GLY A 307 -36.61 -11.83 11.81
C GLY A 307 -36.09 -10.45 11.39
N GLU A 308 -36.34 -9.40 12.20
CA GLU A 308 -35.88 -8.04 11.91
C GLU A 308 -34.37 -7.94 12.17
N LEU A 309 -33.60 -7.43 11.17
CA LEU A 309 -32.22 -7.07 11.34
C LEU A 309 -32.08 -5.64 11.88
N VAL A 310 -31.33 -5.47 12.95
CA VAL A 310 -31.06 -4.19 13.61
C VAL A 310 -29.55 -4.01 13.72
N VAL A 311 -29.02 -2.86 13.31
CA VAL A 311 -27.60 -2.53 13.44
C VAL A 311 -27.48 -1.23 14.22
N ALA A 312 -26.55 -1.21 15.19
CA ALA A 312 -26.29 -0.07 16.04
C ALA A 312 -24.79 0.18 16.17
N GLY A 313 -24.39 1.44 16.25
CA GLY A 313 -23.00 1.85 16.44
C GLY A 313 -22.61 3.08 15.63
N ALA A 314 -21.32 3.25 15.38
CA ALA A 314 -20.78 4.35 14.58
C ALA A 314 -20.62 3.90 13.12
N PHE A 315 -21.58 4.26 12.29
CA PHE A 315 -21.62 3.92 10.86
C PHE A 315 -20.61 4.76 10.08
N GLU A 316 -19.60 4.13 9.52
CA GLU A 316 -18.55 4.82 8.74
C GLU A 316 -18.43 4.27 7.31
N ASN A 317 -18.92 3.04 7.06
CA ASN A 317 -18.68 2.35 5.80
C ASN A 317 -19.99 1.81 5.17
N GLY A 318 -21.16 2.30 5.60
CA GLY A 318 -22.46 1.85 5.11
C GLY A 318 -23.01 0.64 5.85
N GLU A 319 -22.61 0.43 7.10
CA GLU A 319 -23.14 -0.62 7.98
C GLU A 319 -24.64 -0.45 8.23
N ASP A 320 -25.15 0.77 8.10
CA ASP A 320 -26.56 1.16 8.18
C ASP A 320 -27.37 0.88 6.90
N ILE A 321 -26.70 0.52 5.80
CA ILE A 321 -27.34 0.15 4.54
C ILE A 321 -27.71 -1.32 4.59
N LEU A 322 -28.85 -1.63 5.22
CA LEU A 322 -29.25 -3.00 5.46
C LEU A 322 -29.70 -3.73 4.18
N PRO A 323 -29.41 -5.03 4.05
CA PRO A 323 -29.89 -5.83 2.94
C PRO A 323 -31.41 -5.96 2.96
N LYS A 324 -32.03 -5.91 1.77
CA LYS A 324 -33.45 -6.15 1.60
C LYS A 324 -33.70 -7.65 1.48
N LEU A 325 -34.40 -8.22 2.46
CA LEU A 325 -34.81 -9.61 2.45
C LEU A 325 -36.17 -9.75 1.72
N GLU A 326 -36.42 -10.92 1.14
CA GLU A 326 -37.69 -11.26 0.57
C GLU A 326 -38.73 -11.59 1.69
N GLU A 327 -40.01 -11.60 1.37
CA GLU A 327 -41.05 -11.96 2.33
C GLU A 327 -40.83 -13.38 2.88
N GLY A 328 -40.88 -13.51 4.20
CA GLY A 328 -40.61 -14.77 4.91
C GLY A 328 -39.15 -15.22 4.94
N GLU A 329 -38.23 -14.37 4.48
CA GLU A 329 -36.80 -14.61 4.58
C GLU A 329 -36.24 -13.96 5.86
N TYR A 330 -35.39 -14.69 6.60
CA TYR A 330 -34.75 -14.23 7.83
C TYR A 330 -33.35 -14.86 7.96
N PHE A 331 -32.48 -14.19 8.68
CA PHE A 331 -31.13 -14.71 8.91
C PHE A 331 -31.13 -15.89 9.88
N THR A 332 -30.38 -16.93 9.53
CA THR A 332 -30.13 -18.10 10.37
C THR A 332 -28.73 -18.11 10.98
N GLN A 333 -27.76 -17.40 10.35
CA GLN A 333 -26.45 -17.15 10.88
C GLN A 333 -26.02 -15.72 10.50
N LEU A 334 -25.25 -15.11 11.42
CA LEU A 334 -24.71 -13.77 11.27
C LEU A 334 -23.30 -13.75 11.84
N ASP A 335 -22.37 -13.09 11.14
CA ASP A 335 -21.01 -12.88 11.60
C ASP A 335 -20.49 -11.51 11.20
N GLY A 336 -19.52 -10.97 11.94
CA GLY A 336 -18.97 -9.64 11.75
C GLY A 336 -17.45 -9.63 11.61
N GLY A 337 -16.97 -8.93 10.58
CA GLY A 337 -15.55 -8.66 10.37
C GLY A 337 -15.13 -7.31 10.95
N THR A 338 -14.05 -6.73 10.40
CA THR A 338 -13.55 -5.44 10.92
C THR A 338 -14.45 -4.25 10.59
N ARG A 339 -15.13 -4.26 9.45
CA ARG A 339 -15.97 -3.14 8.95
C ARG A 339 -17.13 -3.63 8.12
N HIS A 340 -17.55 -4.87 8.26
CA HIS A 340 -18.62 -5.46 7.47
C HIS A 340 -19.27 -6.59 8.24
N PHE A 341 -20.46 -6.94 7.80
CA PHE A 341 -21.22 -8.09 8.27
C PHE A 341 -21.47 -9.06 7.12
N VAL A 342 -21.62 -10.33 7.45
CA VAL A 342 -22.06 -11.37 6.55
C VAL A 342 -23.11 -12.24 7.23
N GLY A 343 -24.15 -12.60 6.50
CA GLY A 343 -25.19 -13.47 7.03
C GLY A 343 -25.72 -14.43 5.97
N VAL A 344 -26.24 -15.56 6.40
CA VAL A 344 -26.99 -16.50 5.58
C VAL A 344 -28.41 -16.63 6.07
N THR A 345 -29.36 -16.73 5.14
CA THR A 345 -30.80 -16.78 5.45
C THR A 345 -31.30 -18.22 5.46
N ASN A 346 -32.54 -18.42 5.95
CA ASN A 346 -33.28 -19.69 5.90
C ASN A 346 -33.44 -20.25 4.48
N ARG A 347 -33.22 -19.45 3.44
CA ARG A 347 -33.19 -19.88 2.03
C ARG A 347 -31.82 -20.18 1.51
N GLY A 348 -30.77 -20.16 2.37
CA GLY A 348 -29.41 -20.37 2.02
C GLY A 348 -28.73 -19.20 1.29
N ARG A 349 -29.41 -18.06 1.10
CA ARG A 349 -28.84 -16.89 0.42
C ARG A 349 -27.85 -16.16 1.31
N ILE A 350 -26.75 -15.74 0.71
CA ILE A 350 -25.71 -14.96 1.38
C ILE A 350 -26.00 -13.47 1.18
N TYR A 351 -25.96 -12.72 2.27
CA TYR A 351 -25.93 -11.25 2.26
C TYR A 351 -24.69 -10.77 3.00
N ALA A 352 -24.00 -9.79 2.41
CA ALA A 352 -22.89 -9.10 3.04
C ALA A 352 -23.04 -7.60 2.82
N TRP A 353 -22.80 -6.80 3.87
CA TRP A 353 -22.98 -5.35 3.83
C TRP A 353 -21.97 -4.63 4.73
N GLY A 354 -21.91 -3.30 4.62
CA GLY A 354 -20.90 -2.47 5.26
C GLY A 354 -19.75 -2.16 4.32
N GLY A 355 -18.54 -2.00 4.87
CA GLY A 355 -17.35 -1.67 4.11
C GLY A 355 -17.01 -2.71 3.04
N ASN A 356 -16.79 -2.26 1.82
CA ASN A 356 -16.48 -3.12 0.67
C ASN A 356 -15.24 -2.66 -0.12
N ALA A 357 -14.33 -1.93 0.52
CA ALA A 357 -13.14 -1.40 -0.13
C ALA A 357 -12.23 -2.47 -0.75
N TYR A 358 -12.28 -3.68 -0.22
CA TYR A 358 -11.47 -4.83 -0.66
C TYR A 358 -12.30 -5.94 -1.29
N GLY A 359 -13.60 -5.73 -1.54
CA GLY A 359 -14.50 -6.74 -2.10
C GLY A 359 -14.98 -7.76 -1.06
N GLN A 360 -14.93 -7.44 0.24
CA GLN A 360 -15.36 -8.36 1.31
C GLN A 360 -16.87 -8.60 1.31
N CYS A 361 -17.67 -7.67 0.80
CA CYS A 361 -19.10 -7.82 0.61
C CYS A 361 -19.48 -8.43 -0.77
N GLU A 362 -18.50 -8.86 -1.58
CA GLU A 362 -18.78 -9.48 -2.88
C GLU A 362 -19.03 -10.99 -2.79
N LEU A 363 -19.13 -11.55 -1.59
CA LEU A 363 -19.51 -12.93 -1.39
C LEU A 363 -20.96 -13.13 -1.88
N LYS A 364 -21.19 -14.04 -2.81
CA LYS A 364 -22.47 -14.28 -3.47
C LYS A 364 -22.74 -15.77 -3.62
N GLY A 365 -24.01 -16.10 -3.78
CA GLY A 365 -24.47 -17.47 -4.00
C GLY A 365 -25.26 -17.98 -2.81
N ASN A 366 -25.27 -19.31 -2.66
CA ASN A 366 -25.93 -20.00 -1.57
C ASN A 366 -24.90 -20.69 -0.68
N ALA A 367 -25.17 -20.70 0.62
CA ALA A 367 -24.36 -21.37 1.62
C ALA A 367 -25.24 -21.89 2.77
N GLU A 368 -24.71 -22.81 3.56
CA GLU A 368 -25.30 -23.21 4.83
C GLU A 368 -24.58 -22.60 6.02
N GLY A 369 -23.30 -22.22 5.84
CA GLY A 369 -22.51 -21.50 6.83
C GLY A 369 -21.77 -20.30 6.25
N VAL A 370 -21.67 -19.22 7.02
CA VAL A 370 -20.89 -18.03 6.68
C VAL A 370 -20.01 -17.62 7.86
N PHE A 371 -18.84 -17.08 7.54
CA PHE A 371 -17.86 -16.61 8.54
C PHE A 371 -17.23 -15.31 8.05
N ALA A 372 -16.94 -14.41 8.97
CA ALA A 372 -16.21 -13.20 8.71
C ALA A 372 -14.76 -13.31 9.25
N GLY A 373 -13.80 -12.91 8.45
CA GLY A 373 -12.48 -12.53 8.91
C GLY A 373 -12.39 -11.03 9.05
N SER A 374 -11.18 -10.50 9.26
CA SER A 374 -11.01 -9.04 9.39
C SER A 374 -11.58 -8.27 8.19
N LEU A 375 -11.07 -8.51 7.00
CA LEU A 375 -11.48 -7.88 5.73
C LEU A 375 -11.81 -8.96 4.69
N GLN A 376 -12.32 -10.08 5.13
CA GLN A 376 -12.68 -11.24 4.32
C GLN A 376 -14.02 -11.81 4.76
N SER A 377 -14.72 -12.46 3.83
CA SER A 377 -15.92 -13.25 4.09
C SER A 377 -15.75 -14.64 3.48
N TYR A 378 -16.27 -15.64 4.15
CA TYR A 378 -16.15 -17.05 3.78
C TYR A 378 -17.54 -17.70 3.79
N ALA A 379 -17.76 -18.64 2.87
CA ALA A 379 -19.00 -19.42 2.80
C ALA A 379 -18.70 -20.92 2.72
N THR A 380 -19.51 -21.72 3.40
CA THR A 380 -19.43 -23.18 3.43
C THR A 380 -20.75 -23.82 3.05
N ASP A 381 -20.68 -25.06 2.56
CA ASP A 381 -21.84 -25.94 2.42
C ASP A 381 -22.15 -26.68 3.75
N GLY A 382 -23.16 -27.53 3.76
CA GLY A 382 -23.63 -28.28 4.92
C GLY A 382 -22.64 -29.33 5.46
N GLU A 383 -21.65 -29.70 4.65
CA GLU A 383 -20.57 -30.58 5.08
C GLU A 383 -19.37 -29.80 5.66
N GLY A 384 -19.47 -28.46 5.66
CA GLY A 384 -18.39 -27.57 6.10
C GLY A 384 -17.30 -27.35 5.04
N LYS A 385 -17.53 -27.72 3.78
CA LYS A 385 -16.59 -27.46 2.70
C LYS A 385 -16.68 -26.01 2.28
N LEU A 386 -15.53 -25.35 2.18
CA LEU A 386 -15.45 -23.96 1.72
C LEU A 386 -15.88 -23.85 0.25
N THR A 387 -16.96 -23.14 -0.02
CA THR A 387 -17.52 -22.93 -1.36
C THR A 387 -17.08 -21.62 -1.98
N ALA A 388 -16.95 -20.57 -1.17
CA ALA A 388 -16.53 -19.26 -1.65
C ALA A 388 -15.73 -18.48 -0.58
N ALA A 389 -14.93 -17.54 -1.05
CA ALA A 389 -14.24 -16.56 -0.21
C ALA A 389 -14.10 -15.24 -0.98
N ALA A 390 -14.38 -14.13 -0.31
CA ALA A 390 -14.29 -12.77 -0.84
C ALA A 390 -13.39 -11.90 0.06
N GLY A 391 -13.04 -10.69 -0.40
CA GLY A 391 -12.30 -9.72 0.39
C GLY A 391 -10.80 -9.64 0.10
N LEU A 392 -10.10 -9.00 1.03
CA LEU A 392 -8.67 -8.71 0.89
C LEU A 392 -7.82 -9.96 0.72
N LYS A 393 -7.17 -10.07 -0.43
CA LYS A 393 -6.23 -11.18 -0.72
C LYS A 393 -4.89 -11.00 0.01
N GLY A 394 -4.51 -9.77 0.22
CA GLY A 394 -3.22 -9.34 0.75
C GLY A 394 -2.64 -8.21 -0.10
N TYR A 395 -1.46 -7.75 0.25
CA TYR A 395 -0.77 -6.65 -0.40
C TYR A 395 0.45 -7.15 -1.17
N LEU A 396 0.52 -6.88 -2.48
CA LEU A 396 1.61 -7.38 -3.34
C LEU A 396 3.01 -7.01 -2.81
N MET A 397 3.17 -5.77 -2.34
CA MET A 397 4.41 -5.25 -1.79
C MET A 397 4.31 -4.90 -0.30
N GLY A 398 3.24 -5.37 0.37
CA GLY A 398 2.99 -5.05 1.77
C GLY A 398 2.46 -3.64 2.00
N THR A 399 2.37 -3.26 3.26
CA THR A 399 1.93 -1.93 3.70
C THR A 399 3.02 -1.20 4.47
N ASP A 400 2.89 0.12 4.54
CA ASP A 400 3.78 0.96 5.34
C ASP A 400 3.30 1.09 6.81
N GLY A 401 4.04 1.86 7.61
CA GLY A 401 3.71 2.10 9.02
C GLY A 401 2.39 2.84 9.29
N ARG A 402 1.67 3.27 8.24
CA ARG A 402 0.33 3.85 8.31
C ARG A 402 -0.76 2.95 7.68
N GLY A 403 -0.41 1.71 7.33
CA GLY A 403 -1.33 0.77 6.69
C GLY A 403 -1.63 1.06 5.22
N ARG A 404 -0.80 1.86 4.54
CA ARG A 404 -1.00 2.24 3.14
C ARG A 404 -0.31 1.25 2.20
N ASP A 405 -0.98 0.85 1.13
CA ASP A 405 -0.45 -0.08 0.13
C ASP A 405 0.81 0.46 -0.57
N ILE A 406 1.93 -0.23 -0.39
CA ILE A 406 3.22 0.15 -0.97
C ILE A 406 3.19 0.03 -2.49
N PHE A 407 2.52 -0.97 -3.07
CA PHE A 407 2.43 -1.12 -4.51
C PHE A 407 1.74 0.08 -5.17
N ALA A 408 0.57 0.46 -4.67
CA ALA A 408 -0.15 1.64 -5.15
C ALA A 408 0.70 2.91 -5.01
N ARG A 409 1.39 3.05 -3.88
CA ARG A 409 2.27 4.21 -3.62
C ARG A 409 3.51 4.22 -4.49
N ILE A 410 4.10 3.08 -4.85
CA ILE A 410 5.23 2.99 -5.80
C ILE A 410 4.80 3.45 -7.19
N VAL A 411 3.64 2.99 -7.66
CA VAL A 411 3.09 3.37 -8.96
C VAL A 411 2.89 4.88 -9.05
N HIS A 412 2.14 5.46 -8.11
CA HIS A 412 1.85 6.89 -8.09
C HIS A 412 3.07 7.75 -7.71
N GLY A 413 3.91 7.24 -6.80
CA GLY A 413 5.15 7.89 -6.38
C GLY A 413 6.18 7.96 -7.50
N GLY A 414 6.28 6.90 -8.32
CA GLY A 414 7.14 6.91 -9.49
C GLY A 414 6.75 7.95 -10.52
N LYS A 415 5.46 8.09 -10.80
CA LYS A 415 4.95 9.16 -11.65
C LYS A 415 5.37 10.54 -11.12
N MET A 416 5.27 10.76 -9.80
CA MET A 416 5.66 12.03 -9.18
C MET A 416 7.18 12.25 -9.27
N THR A 417 8.00 11.29 -8.84
CA THR A 417 9.47 11.37 -8.86
C THR A 417 10.00 11.64 -10.28
N LEU A 418 9.53 10.88 -11.29
CA LEU A 418 9.96 11.07 -12.67
C LEU A 418 9.52 12.43 -13.25
N THR A 419 8.31 12.89 -12.89
CA THR A 419 7.82 14.20 -13.34
C THR A 419 8.64 15.35 -12.71
N VAL A 420 8.93 15.27 -11.41
CA VAL A 420 9.76 16.28 -10.72
C VAL A 420 11.15 16.35 -11.34
N GLY A 421 11.80 15.20 -11.54
CA GLY A 421 13.11 15.12 -12.17
C GLY A 421 13.11 15.66 -13.61
N ALA A 422 12.10 15.31 -14.42
CA ALA A 422 11.99 15.77 -15.80
C ALA A 422 11.82 17.28 -15.89
N VAL A 423 10.94 17.87 -15.08
CA VAL A 423 10.74 19.33 -15.07
C VAL A 423 12.00 20.04 -14.57
N ALA A 424 12.66 19.53 -13.52
CA ALA A 424 13.91 20.10 -13.02
C ALA A 424 15.01 20.12 -14.09
N VAL A 425 15.19 19.02 -14.82
CA VAL A 425 16.14 18.93 -15.94
C VAL A 425 15.79 19.89 -17.08
N LEU A 426 14.51 20.00 -17.42
CA LEU A 426 14.10 20.95 -18.47
C LEU A 426 14.43 22.39 -18.08
N VAL A 427 14.14 22.81 -16.86
CA VAL A 427 14.49 24.16 -16.35
C VAL A 427 15.99 24.36 -16.34
N SER A 428 16.74 23.42 -15.77
CA SER A 428 18.20 23.43 -15.72
C SER A 428 18.83 23.54 -17.12
N SER A 429 18.38 22.70 -18.05
CA SER A 429 18.88 22.67 -19.44
C SER A 429 18.60 23.96 -20.19
N LEU A 430 17.41 24.55 -20.03
CA LEU A 430 17.06 25.81 -20.66
C LEU A 430 17.99 26.93 -20.21
N ILE A 431 18.21 27.06 -18.91
CA ILE A 431 19.13 28.05 -18.33
C ILE A 431 20.56 27.81 -18.84
N ALA A 432 21.01 26.55 -18.78
CA ALA A 432 22.37 26.17 -19.17
C ALA A 432 22.67 26.43 -20.65
N VAL A 433 21.70 26.12 -21.54
CA VAL A 433 21.84 26.37 -22.99
C VAL A 433 21.96 27.86 -23.28
N ILE A 434 21.09 28.67 -22.67
CA ILE A 434 21.13 30.14 -22.89
C ILE A 434 22.46 30.71 -22.39
N ILE A 435 22.84 30.42 -21.14
CA ILE A 435 24.05 30.98 -20.53
C ILE A 435 25.31 30.45 -21.23
N GLY A 436 25.39 29.14 -21.48
CA GLY A 436 26.53 28.50 -22.13
C GLY A 436 26.73 28.96 -23.57
N CYS A 437 25.64 29.08 -24.36
CA CYS A 437 25.72 29.60 -25.73
C CYS A 437 26.13 31.06 -25.78
N VAL A 438 25.52 31.91 -24.97
CA VAL A 438 25.84 33.36 -24.93
C VAL A 438 27.28 33.58 -24.48
N SER A 439 27.68 32.94 -23.39
CA SER A 439 29.04 33.02 -22.84
C SER A 439 30.08 32.52 -23.85
N GLY A 440 29.89 31.30 -24.39
CA GLY A 440 30.86 30.68 -25.33
C GLY A 440 30.93 31.41 -26.67
N TYR A 441 29.84 31.94 -27.19
CA TYR A 441 29.83 32.57 -28.50
C TYR A 441 30.35 34.03 -28.47
N PHE A 442 29.85 34.88 -27.57
CA PHE A 442 30.23 36.29 -27.55
C PHE A 442 31.60 36.51 -26.91
N GLY A 443 32.00 35.73 -25.92
CA GLY A 443 33.33 35.84 -25.28
C GLY A 443 33.52 37.15 -24.51
N GLY A 444 34.80 37.50 -24.24
CA GLY A 444 35.18 38.78 -23.64
C GLY A 444 34.51 39.09 -22.30
N GLY A 445 34.03 40.33 -22.15
CA GLY A 445 33.36 40.78 -20.92
C GLY A 445 32.05 40.05 -20.61
N VAL A 446 31.29 39.61 -21.64
CA VAL A 446 30.05 38.86 -21.49
C VAL A 446 30.34 37.47 -20.88
N ASP A 447 31.35 36.82 -21.40
CA ASP A 447 31.81 35.52 -20.89
C ASP A 447 32.29 35.64 -19.44
N THR A 448 33.15 36.63 -19.17
CA THR A 448 33.67 36.86 -17.81
C THR A 448 32.55 37.10 -16.81
N PHE A 449 31.58 37.93 -17.15
CA PHE A 449 30.43 38.23 -16.28
C PHE A 449 29.57 36.99 -16.03
N LEU A 450 29.16 36.26 -17.08
CA LEU A 450 28.31 35.08 -16.96
C LEU A 450 29.01 33.95 -16.21
N MET A 451 30.34 33.78 -16.39
CA MET A 451 31.08 32.80 -15.64
C MET A 451 31.23 33.17 -14.17
N ARG A 452 31.37 34.46 -13.81
CA ARG A 452 31.34 34.88 -12.40
C ARG A 452 29.99 34.61 -11.75
N VAL A 453 28.89 34.85 -12.46
CA VAL A 453 27.56 34.44 -11.96
C VAL A 453 27.51 32.91 -11.76
N THR A 454 28.01 32.13 -12.73
CA THR A 454 28.06 30.67 -12.64
C THR A 454 28.90 30.19 -11.45
N GLU A 455 30.05 30.83 -11.19
CA GLU A 455 30.92 30.54 -10.04
C GLU A 455 30.21 30.79 -8.71
N ILE A 456 29.51 31.95 -8.57
CA ILE A 456 28.74 32.29 -7.38
C ILE A 456 27.68 31.20 -7.11
N PHE A 457 26.88 30.81 -8.11
CA PHE A 457 25.90 29.75 -7.97
C PHE A 457 26.52 28.40 -7.62
N SER A 458 27.69 28.08 -8.21
CA SER A 458 28.40 26.82 -7.93
C SER A 458 29.01 26.78 -6.53
N ALA A 459 29.32 27.94 -5.92
CA ALA A 459 29.87 28.02 -4.57
C ALA A 459 28.81 27.81 -3.48
N ILE A 460 27.53 27.93 -3.81
CA ILE A 460 26.43 27.70 -2.87
C ILE A 460 26.28 26.18 -2.64
N PRO A 461 26.35 25.71 -1.39
CA PRO A 461 26.11 24.30 -1.09
C PRO A 461 24.68 23.92 -1.48
N PHE A 462 24.54 23.12 -2.54
CA PHE A 462 23.24 22.82 -3.17
C PHE A 462 22.17 22.32 -2.19
N LEU A 463 22.46 21.23 -1.45
CA LEU A 463 21.49 20.61 -0.54
C LEU A 463 21.05 21.54 0.59
N PRO A 464 21.94 22.15 1.38
CA PRO A 464 21.54 23.08 2.43
C PRO A 464 20.70 24.26 1.91
N PHE A 465 21.05 24.81 0.73
CA PHE A 465 20.32 25.92 0.17
C PHE A 465 18.93 25.51 -0.35
N ALA A 466 18.82 24.37 -1.01
CA ALA A 466 17.52 23.82 -1.45
C ALA A 466 16.62 23.50 -0.23
N MET A 467 17.18 22.98 0.87
CA MET A 467 16.47 22.74 2.12
C MET A 467 15.96 24.03 2.73
N LEU A 468 16.79 25.08 2.78
CA LEU A 468 16.41 26.41 3.28
C LEU A 468 15.24 26.98 2.48
N LEU A 469 15.33 26.98 1.14
CA LEU A 469 14.26 27.47 0.26
C LEU A 469 12.96 26.67 0.43
N SER A 470 13.06 25.36 0.53
CA SER A 470 11.91 24.49 0.76
C SER A 470 11.24 24.76 2.11
N GLN A 471 12.02 25.05 3.16
CA GLN A 471 11.49 25.41 4.47
C GLN A 471 10.82 26.79 4.45
N ILE A 472 11.37 27.75 3.72
CA ILE A 472 10.74 29.07 3.53
C ILE A 472 9.37 28.88 2.87
N ILE A 473 9.29 28.13 1.77
CA ILE A 473 8.04 27.88 1.04
C ILE A 473 7.00 27.19 1.93
N LYS A 474 7.43 26.30 2.83
CA LYS A 474 6.54 25.61 3.76
C LYS A 474 5.81 26.57 4.71
N ASN A 475 6.43 27.68 5.06
CA ASN A 475 5.85 28.68 5.97
C ASN A 475 4.84 29.61 5.28
N TYR A 476 4.76 29.59 3.94
CA TYR A 476 3.76 30.35 3.22
C TYR A 476 2.52 29.50 2.92
N ASN A 477 1.34 30.12 2.96
CA ASN A 477 0.05 29.48 2.66
C ASN A 477 -0.13 29.30 1.14
N VAL A 478 0.75 28.51 0.51
CA VAL A 478 0.63 28.15 -0.91
C VAL A 478 -0.07 26.80 -1.07
N SER A 479 -0.82 26.64 -2.15
CA SER A 479 -1.45 25.36 -2.47
C SER A 479 -0.39 24.26 -2.63
N GLU A 480 -0.78 23.02 -2.36
CA GLU A 480 0.12 21.85 -2.48
C GLU A 480 0.74 21.75 -3.88
N THR A 481 -0.06 21.98 -4.93
CA THR A 481 0.41 21.96 -6.32
C THR A 481 1.45 23.05 -6.58
N ALA A 482 1.21 24.29 -6.09
CA ALA A 482 2.17 25.37 -6.23
C ALA A 482 3.49 25.06 -5.50
N ARG A 483 3.43 24.45 -4.33
CA ARG A 483 4.62 24.00 -3.58
C ARG A 483 5.44 23.00 -4.38
N ILE A 484 4.80 22.00 -4.99
CA ILE A 484 5.48 20.99 -5.82
C ILE A 484 6.16 21.67 -7.03
N LEU A 485 5.45 22.57 -7.73
CA LEU A 485 6.00 23.32 -8.85
C LEU A 485 7.21 24.19 -8.46
N LEU A 486 7.13 24.85 -7.29
CA LEU A 486 8.25 25.63 -6.76
C LEU A 486 9.46 24.75 -6.45
N ILE A 487 9.27 23.55 -5.86
CA ILE A 487 10.36 22.59 -5.62
C ILE A 487 11.00 22.17 -6.95
N MET A 488 10.20 21.84 -7.97
CA MET A 488 10.71 21.50 -9.31
C MET A 488 11.54 22.64 -9.90
N PHE A 489 11.06 23.88 -9.77
CA PHE A 489 11.76 25.05 -10.26
C PHE A 489 13.08 25.31 -9.50
N ILE A 490 13.09 25.20 -8.17
CA ILE A 490 14.30 25.37 -7.34
C ILE A 490 15.36 24.35 -7.74
N LEU A 491 14.97 23.07 -7.88
CA LEU A 491 15.90 22.03 -8.29
C LEU A 491 16.55 22.35 -9.64
N GLY A 492 15.75 22.75 -10.62
CA GLY A 492 16.26 23.13 -11.94
C GLY A 492 17.08 24.42 -11.93
N ALA A 493 16.64 25.44 -11.18
CA ALA A 493 17.33 26.73 -11.10
C ALA A 493 18.67 26.69 -10.36
N LEU A 494 18.96 25.64 -9.60
CA LEU A 494 20.22 25.44 -8.91
C LEU A 494 21.16 24.46 -9.62
N SER A 495 20.68 23.63 -10.56
CA SER A 495 21.46 22.52 -11.15
C SER A 495 22.12 22.86 -12.49
N TRP A 496 21.92 24.04 -13.06
CA TRP A 496 22.33 24.41 -14.44
C TRP A 496 23.82 24.67 -14.63
N THR A 497 24.58 24.98 -13.58
CA THR A 497 25.94 25.54 -13.66
C THR A 497 26.97 24.62 -14.32
N GLY A 498 26.89 23.32 -14.07
CA GLY A 498 27.77 22.31 -14.67
C GLY A 498 27.56 22.18 -16.17
N LEU A 499 26.29 22.05 -16.57
CA LEU A 499 25.88 21.95 -17.97
C LEU A 499 26.22 23.22 -18.75
N ALA A 500 26.03 24.41 -18.15
CA ALA A 500 26.38 25.68 -18.79
C ALA A 500 27.87 25.80 -19.11
N ARG A 501 28.75 25.38 -18.19
CA ARG A 501 30.21 25.35 -18.42
C ARG A 501 30.60 24.39 -19.54
N MET A 502 29.98 23.22 -19.58
CA MET A 502 30.20 22.23 -20.64
C MET A 502 29.76 22.78 -22.00
N ILE A 503 28.55 23.36 -22.10
CA ILE A 503 28.04 23.97 -23.34
C ILE A 503 28.93 25.11 -23.78
N ARG A 504 29.37 25.99 -22.87
CA ARG A 504 30.34 27.06 -23.18
C ARG A 504 31.61 26.50 -23.86
N GLY A 505 32.19 25.44 -23.28
CA GLY A 505 33.38 24.81 -23.86
C GLY A 505 33.15 24.29 -25.28
N GLN A 506 32.01 23.65 -25.53
CA GLN A 506 31.63 23.17 -26.87
C GLN A 506 31.42 24.32 -27.87
N VAL A 507 30.72 25.37 -27.45
CA VAL A 507 30.46 26.55 -28.28
C VAL A 507 31.75 27.29 -28.63
N LEU A 508 32.70 27.40 -27.70
CA LEU A 508 34.00 27.98 -27.95
C LEU A 508 34.76 27.22 -29.07
N ALA A 509 34.71 25.88 -29.03
CA ALA A 509 35.34 25.05 -30.06
C ALA A 509 34.64 25.18 -31.44
N GLU A 510 33.30 25.23 -31.44
CA GLU A 510 32.50 25.32 -32.67
C GLU A 510 32.59 26.69 -33.35
N ARG A 511 32.69 27.79 -32.59
CA ARG A 511 32.67 29.15 -33.16
C ARG A 511 33.92 29.47 -33.99
N GLU A 512 35.01 28.75 -33.81
CA GLU A 512 36.25 28.92 -34.58
C GLU A 512 36.24 28.17 -35.93
N LYS A 513 35.15 27.44 -36.24
CA LYS A 513 35.04 26.68 -37.48
C LYS A 513 34.72 27.55 -38.69
N GLU A 514 35.14 27.12 -39.88
CA GLU A 514 35.01 27.87 -41.14
C GLU A 514 33.58 28.26 -41.49
N PHE A 515 32.59 27.43 -41.18
CA PHE A 515 31.18 27.72 -41.47
C PHE A 515 30.68 28.97 -40.69
N VAL A 516 31.20 29.19 -39.48
CA VAL A 516 30.86 30.35 -38.66
C VAL A 516 31.44 31.63 -39.29
N THR A 517 32.69 31.54 -39.74
CA THR A 517 33.39 32.65 -40.44
C THR A 517 32.66 32.98 -41.75
N ALA A 518 32.26 31.99 -42.53
CA ALA A 518 31.47 32.15 -43.75
C ALA A 518 30.09 32.82 -43.46
N ALA A 519 29.37 32.36 -42.43
CA ALA A 519 28.10 32.97 -42.04
C ALA A 519 28.24 34.44 -41.64
N ARG A 520 29.35 34.78 -40.95
CA ARG A 520 29.69 36.14 -40.54
C ARG A 520 30.00 37.01 -41.76
N ALA A 521 30.76 36.50 -42.73
CA ALA A 521 31.12 37.16 -43.98
C ALA A 521 29.91 37.52 -44.85
N VAL A 522 28.86 36.70 -44.81
CA VAL A 522 27.57 36.92 -45.51
C VAL A 522 26.63 37.86 -44.72
N GLY A 523 27.06 38.36 -43.55
CA GLY A 523 26.31 39.35 -42.76
C GLY A 523 25.17 38.76 -41.89
N VAL A 524 25.21 37.48 -41.55
CA VAL A 524 24.21 36.88 -40.63
C VAL A 524 24.43 37.47 -39.24
N LYS A 525 23.32 37.84 -38.53
CA LYS A 525 23.40 38.38 -37.16
C LYS A 525 24.07 37.39 -36.21
N GLU A 526 24.99 37.84 -35.35
CA GLU A 526 25.77 37.01 -34.42
C GLU A 526 24.86 36.12 -33.53
N SER A 527 23.75 36.64 -32.99
CA SER A 527 22.79 35.81 -32.22
C SER A 527 22.17 34.70 -33.05
N LYS A 528 21.92 34.92 -34.34
CA LYS A 528 21.39 33.92 -35.24
C LYS A 528 22.45 32.86 -35.56
N ILE A 529 23.72 33.24 -35.67
CA ILE A 529 24.83 32.32 -35.83
C ILE A 529 24.94 31.42 -34.60
N ALA A 530 24.95 32.00 -33.38
CA ALA A 530 25.05 31.24 -32.12
C ALA A 530 23.95 30.18 -31.98
N PHE A 531 22.67 30.58 -32.13
CA PHE A 531 21.54 29.67 -31.84
C PHE A 531 21.09 28.83 -33.03
N ARG A 532 21.32 29.25 -34.27
CA ARG A 532 20.80 28.54 -35.47
C ARG A 532 21.88 27.80 -36.26
N HIS A 533 23.17 28.14 -36.06
CA HIS A 533 24.26 27.49 -36.76
C HIS A 533 25.19 26.73 -35.81
N VAL A 534 25.57 27.33 -34.66
CA VAL A 534 26.50 26.69 -33.71
C VAL A 534 25.76 25.68 -32.80
N LEU A 535 24.67 26.11 -32.14
CA LEU A 535 23.93 25.25 -31.20
C LEU A 535 23.49 23.91 -31.80
N PRO A 536 22.94 23.82 -33.03
CA PRO A 536 22.54 22.53 -33.60
C PRO A 536 23.68 21.51 -33.74
N ASN A 537 24.91 21.96 -33.95
CA ASN A 537 26.07 21.08 -34.09
C ASN A 537 26.49 20.43 -32.76
N ILE A 538 26.15 21.03 -31.64
CA ILE A 538 26.47 20.50 -30.30
C ILE A 538 25.30 19.85 -29.59
N VAL A 539 24.08 19.86 -30.20
CA VAL A 539 22.87 19.31 -29.58
C VAL A 539 23.04 17.87 -29.15
N SER A 540 23.73 17.04 -29.92
CA SER A 540 23.97 15.64 -29.59
C SER A 540 24.73 15.47 -28.27
N VAL A 541 25.78 16.29 -28.05
CA VAL A 541 26.56 16.28 -26.79
C VAL A 541 25.71 16.81 -25.63
N ILE A 542 24.90 17.83 -25.88
CA ILE A 542 23.97 18.40 -24.89
C ILE A 542 22.94 17.34 -24.46
N LEU A 543 22.36 16.61 -25.39
CA LEU A 543 21.37 15.57 -25.09
C LEU A 543 21.92 14.45 -24.20
N VAL A 544 23.17 14.03 -24.45
CA VAL A 544 23.84 13.04 -23.58
C VAL A 544 23.99 13.58 -22.17
N SER A 545 24.45 14.82 -22.02
CA SER A 545 24.62 15.44 -20.70
C SER A 545 23.29 15.62 -19.97
N ILE A 546 22.24 16.06 -20.67
CA ILE A 546 20.87 16.16 -20.13
C ILE A 546 20.37 14.79 -19.65
N THR A 547 20.68 13.71 -20.36
CA THR A 547 20.28 12.34 -19.94
C THR A 547 20.93 11.98 -18.62
N LEU A 548 22.23 12.24 -18.44
CA LEU A 548 22.94 11.98 -17.18
C LEU A 548 22.47 12.91 -16.06
N ASP A 549 22.24 14.19 -16.36
CA ASP A 549 21.68 15.15 -15.39
C ASP A 549 20.29 14.76 -14.91
N PHE A 550 19.50 14.08 -15.75
CA PHE A 550 18.19 13.56 -15.32
C PHE A 550 18.32 12.52 -14.20
N ALA A 551 19.29 11.60 -14.30
CA ALA A 551 19.58 10.66 -13.22
C ALA A 551 20.00 11.38 -11.92
N GLY A 552 20.84 12.41 -12.05
CA GLY A 552 21.25 13.28 -10.94
C GLY A 552 20.09 14.01 -10.28
N CYS A 553 19.17 14.57 -11.08
CA CYS A 553 17.98 15.25 -10.57
C CYS A 553 17.02 14.30 -9.83
N LEU A 554 16.87 13.04 -10.30
CA LEU A 554 16.07 12.03 -9.60
C LEU A 554 16.65 11.69 -8.22
N LEU A 555 17.95 11.52 -8.12
CA LEU A 555 18.64 11.26 -6.84
C LEU A 555 18.53 12.46 -5.91
N THR A 556 18.67 13.68 -6.44
CA THR A 556 18.57 14.91 -5.66
C THR A 556 17.16 15.14 -5.13
N GLU A 557 16.13 14.98 -5.97
CA GLU A 557 14.71 15.01 -5.53
C GLU A 557 14.48 13.99 -4.42
N SER A 558 14.92 12.76 -4.66
CA SER A 558 14.70 11.68 -3.71
C SER A 558 15.42 11.92 -2.38
N SER A 559 16.62 12.49 -2.40
CA SER A 559 17.37 12.86 -1.20
C SER A 559 16.66 13.97 -0.42
N LEU A 560 16.19 15.03 -1.09
CA LEU A 560 15.43 16.11 -0.46
C LEU A 560 14.11 15.60 0.11
N SER A 561 13.38 14.76 -0.63
CA SER A 561 12.13 14.16 -0.19
C SER A 561 12.34 13.21 1.00
N TYR A 562 13.42 12.43 1.00
CA TYR A 562 13.85 11.58 2.12
C TYR A 562 14.14 12.39 3.40
N LEU A 563 14.80 13.53 3.25
CA LEU A 563 15.10 14.44 4.35
C LEU A 563 13.90 15.29 4.80
N GLY A 564 12.75 15.18 4.10
CA GLY A 564 11.51 15.90 4.43
C GLY A 564 11.44 17.33 3.88
N PHE A 565 12.31 17.69 2.93
CA PHE A 565 12.36 19.01 2.28
C PHE A 565 11.87 18.99 0.82
N GLY A 566 11.62 17.83 0.24
CA GLY A 566 11.02 17.66 -1.09
C GLY A 566 9.50 17.60 -1.05
N VAL A 567 8.92 16.76 -1.90
CA VAL A 567 7.48 16.48 -1.92
C VAL A 567 7.08 15.82 -0.61
N GLN A 568 6.12 16.43 0.08
CA GLN A 568 5.69 15.98 1.40
C GLN A 568 4.54 14.97 1.32
N GLN A 569 4.44 14.13 2.36
CA GLN A 569 3.26 13.31 2.57
C GLN A 569 2.02 14.21 2.77
N PRO A 570 0.83 13.76 2.32
CA PRO A 570 0.49 12.36 1.99
C PRO A 570 0.88 11.90 0.58
N ARG A 571 1.21 12.80 -0.37
CA ARG A 571 1.58 12.41 -1.74
C ARG A 571 2.85 11.58 -1.77
N PRO A 572 2.85 10.40 -2.42
CA PRO A 572 4.04 9.57 -2.50
C PRO A 572 5.04 10.10 -3.54
N THR A 573 6.33 9.99 -3.20
CA THR A 573 7.47 9.91 -4.13
C THR A 573 8.33 8.74 -3.70
N TRP A 574 9.17 8.19 -4.58
CA TRP A 574 10.08 7.13 -4.15
C TRP A 574 11.01 7.59 -3.03
N GLY A 575 11.42 8.87 -3.06
CA GLY A 575 12.25 9.48 -2.01
C GLY A 575 11.55 9.56 -0.65
N ASN A 576 10.33 10.11 -0.59
CA ASN A 576 9.63 10.25 0.69
C ASN A 576 9.09 8.91 1.25
N MET A 577 8.96 7.89 0.40
CA MET A 577 8.65 6.53 0.88
C MET A 577 9.82 5.92 1.66
N LEU A 578 11.06 6.34 1.40
CA LEU A 578 12.25 5.91 2.13
C LEU A 578 12.38 6.56 3.52
N THR A 579 11.62 7.60 3.85
CA THR A 579 11.73 8.32 5.14
C THR A 579 11.56 7.38 6.35
N GLY A 580 10.72 6.32 6.21
CA GLY A 580 10.55 5.31 7.25
C GLY A 580 11.84 4.56 7.62
N SER A 581 12.81 4.47 6.71
CA SER A 581 14.09 3.79 6.95
C SER A 581 15.04 4.54 7.91
N ASN A 582 14.67 5.72 8.40
CA ASN A 582 15.39 6.37 9.51
C ASN A 582 15.19 5.64 10.84
N ASN A 583 14.22 4.74 10.92
CA ASN A 583 13.94 3.96 12.11
C ASN A 583 14.58 2.58 12.00
N SER A 584 15.44 2.22 12.97
CA SER A 584 16.12 0.92 13.03
C SER A 584 15.14 -0.28 13.03
N THR A 585 13.99 -0.14 13.67
CA THR A 585 12.92 -1.15 13.67
C THR A 585 12.40 -1.41 12.26
N VAL A 586 12.22 -0.34 11.45
CA VAL A 586 11.75 -0.47 10.06
C VAL A 586 12.81 -1.17 9.20
N ILE A 587 14.09 -0.81 9.37
CA ILE A 587 15.18 -1.45 8.62
C ILE A 587 15.25 -2.94 8.91
N GLN A 588 15.20 -3.32 10.19
CA GLN A 588 15.38 -4.70 10.63
C GLN A 588 14.16 -5.58 10.36
N ASN A 589 12.95 -5.05 10.58
CA ASN A 589 11.75 -5.86 10.66
C ASN A 589 10.81 -5.69 9.45
N TYR A 590 10.85 -4.55 8.76
CA TYR A 590 9.92 -4.21 7.70
C TYR A 590 10.64 -3.87 6.39
N TRP A 591 11.56 -4.78 5.98
CA TRP A 591 12.46 -4.61 4.82
C TRP A 591 11.74 -4.16 3.54
N TRP A 592 10.50 -4.56 3.31
CA TRP A 592 9.72 -4.22 2.13
C TRP A 592 9.37 -2.74 2.03
N GLN A 593 9.29 -2.02 3.17
CA GLN A 593 8.92 -0.61 3.20
C GLN A 593 9.99 0.29 2.56
N TRP A 594 11.25 -0.10 2.66
CA TRP A 594 12.38 0.65 2.08
C TRP A 594 12.96 -0.03 0.83
N LEU A 595 12.98 -1.35 0.77
CA LEU A 595 13.62 -2.07 -0.33
C LEU A 595 12.92 -1.82 -1.67
N PHE A 596 11.59 -1.89 -1.72
CA PHE A 596 10.88 -1.68 -2.97
C PHE A 596 11.03 -0.26 -3.53
N PRO A 597 10.82 0.84 -2.78
CA PRO A 597 11.10 2.18 -3.30
C PRO A 597 12.55 2.37 -3.73
N ALA A 598 13.52 1.83 -2.99
CA ALA A 598 14.94 1.88 -3.34
C ALA A 598 15.23 1.14 -4.65
N LEU A 599 14.66 -0.05 -4.85
CA LEU A 599 14.83 -0.82 -6.10
C LEU A 599 14.31 -0.07 -7.32
N PHE A 600 13.10 0.51 -7.25
CA PHE A 600 12.53 1.25 -8.37
C PHE A 600 13.32 2.52 -8.70
N LEU A 601 13.76 3.26 -7.68
CA LEU A 601 14.62 4.43 -7.85
C LEU A 601 15.97 4.04 -8.46
N SER A 602 16.63 3.02 -7.91
CA SER A 602 17.93 2.54 -8.41
C SER A 602 17.84 2.02 -9.84
N LEU A 603 16.77 1.27 -10.15
CA LEU A 603 16.54 0.77 -11.51
C LEU A 603 16.42 1.92 -12.51
N ALA A 604 15.64 2.96 -12.18
CA ALA A 604 15.49 4.14 -13.04
C ALA A 604 16.84 4.82 -13.27
N VAL A 605 17.58 5.10 -12.20
CA VAL A 605 18.87 5.80 -12.26
C VAL A 605 19.91 4.99 -13.05
N ILE A 606 20.02 3.68 -12.79
CA ILE A 606 20.95 2.80 -13.50
C ILE A 606 20.61 2.74 -15.00
N CYS A 607 19.34 2.55 -15.35
CA CYS A 607 18.92 2.52 -16.76
C CYS A 607 19.24 3.83 -17.48
N ILE A 608 18.97 4.98 -16.85
CA ILE A 608 19.25 6.30 -17.43
C ILE A 608 20.74 6.49 -17.63
N ASN A 609 21.58 6.14 -16.64
CA ASN A 609 23.04 6.26 -16.74
C ASN A 609 23.59 5.34 -17.85
N VAL A 610 23.18 4.07 -17.92
CA VAL A 610 23.62 3.15 -18.99
C VAL A 610 23.23 3.66 -20.37
N ILE A 611 22.04 4.26 -20.51
CA ILE A 611 21.62 4.88 -21.77
C ILE A 611 22.48 6.10 -22.08
N GLY A 612 22.71 6.97 -21.10
CA GLY A 612 23.57 8.16 -21.25
C GLY A 612 24.99 7.80 -21.67
N ASP A 613 25.61 6.83 -21.02
CA ASP A 613 26.96 6.35 -21.36
C ASP A 613 26.99 5.73 -22.77
N ALA A 614 26.00 4.92 -23.12
CA ALA A 614 25.93 4.33 -24.46
C ALA A 614 25.74 5.38 -25.57
N LEU A 615 24.98 6.45 -25.28
CA LEU A 615 24.85 7.59 -26.20
C LEU A 615 26.16 8.37 -26.31
N ARG A 616 26.89 8.55 -25.19
CA ARG A 616 28.19 9.21 -25.16
C ARG A 616 29.21 8.46 -26.02
N ASP A 617 29.34 7.16 -25.82
CA ASP A 617 30.28 6.30 -26.59
C ASP A 617 29.92 6.26 -28.07
N ALA A 618 28.60 6.29 -28.40
CA ALA A 618 28.15 6.34 -29.80
C ALA A 618 28.52 7.67 -30.50
N LEU A 619 28.79 8.73 -29.74
CA LEU A 619 29.23 10.04 -30.23
C LEU A 619 30.74 10.16 -30.31
N ASP A 620 31.53 9.30 -29.63
CA ASP A 620 32.99 9.37 -29.63
C ASP A 620 33.53 8.89 -30.98
N PRO A 621 34.31 9.75 -31.71
CA PRO A 621 34.86 9.38 -33.00
C PRO A 621 35.95 8.28 -32.93
N LYS A 622 36.53 8.03 -31.74
CA LYS A 622 37.63 7.08 -31.54
C LYS A 622 37.17 5.62 -31.45
N GLU A 623 35.92 5.33 -31.26
CA GLU A 623 35.35 3.96 -31.25
C GLU A 623 34.84 3.49 -32.62
N LYS A 624 35.13 4.22 -33.70
CA LYS A 624 34.75 3.85 -35.08
C LYS A 624 35.79 3.01 -35.76
#